data_1e3d59862a30654ab5cf4a43f89b8b4c
#
_entry.id   1e3d59862a30654ab5cf4a43f89b8b4c
#
_cell.length_a   1.000
_cell.length_b   1.000
_cell.length_c   1.000
_cell.angle_alpha   90.00
_cell.angle_beta   90.00
_cell.angle_gamma   90.00
#
_symmetry.space_group_name_H-M   'P 1'
#
loop_
_entity.id
_entity.type
_entity.pdbx_description
1 polymer ?
#
loop_
_entity_poly.entity_id
_entity_poly.type
_entity_poly.pdbx_seq_one_letter_code
_entity_poly.pdbx_strand_id
1 'polypeptide(L)'
;MEPTLGEEHRLPVPRLLARRVGKAIQDYRMIWPGDRVLLALSGGKDSLSLLALLTQMQRHSKLSFSLGVATVDPQSPDFQPEPLGEHVRGLGLPWFWERQDIFGRAQKHLGRPSYCSFCARMRRGVLYQCARREGYNVLALGQHLDDFAESFFMSMFYNGELRTMKAHYRVREGDLRVIRPLVYCRERQTRAYAEGQGLPIIIENCPACFRHPTERQRMKELLAQQEARDPRLFKQLLHAMQPLMAREVPA
;
A
#
# COMPACT_ATOMS: atom_id res chain seq x y z
N MET A 1 11.34 -32.82 -18.00
CA MET A 1 11.18 -31.41 -17.57
C MET A 1 10.31 -31.47 -16.34
N GLU A 2 10.97 -31.53 -15.17
CA GLU A 2 10.27 -31.61 -13.88
C GLU A 2 9.53 -30.31 -13.59
N PRO A 3 8.30 -30.32 -13.07
CA PRO A 3 7.59 -29.11 -12.68
C PRO A 3 8.31 -28.46 -11.50
N THR A 4 8.64 -27.19 -11.66
CA THR A 4 9.25 -26.38 -10.61
C THR A 4 8.33 -26.35 -9.39
N LEU A 5 8.83 -26.79 -8.25
CA LEU A 5 8.22 -26.79 -6.90
C LEU A 5 7.80 -25.37 -6.47
N GLY A 6 6.75 -24.79 -7.00
CA GLY A 6 6.33 -23.44 -6.63
C GLY A 6 4.92 -23.01 -7.02
N GLU A 7 4.29 -23.68 -7.94
CA GLU A 7 2.96 -23.25 -8.46
C GLU A 7 1.76 -23.98 -7.85
N GLU A 8 1.93 -25.15 -7.24
CA GLU A 8 0.82 -26.04 -6.88
C GLU A 8 0.07 -25.69 -5.58
N HIS A 9 0.52 -24.72 -4.76
CA HIS A 9 -0.11 -24.47 -3.46
C HIS A 9 -0.60 -23.03 -3.22
N ARG A 10 -0.64 -22.17 -4.24
CA ARG A 10 -1.16 -20.80 -4.07
C ARG A 10 -2.68 -20.80 -4.29
N LEU A 11 -3.43 -20.58 -3.21
CA LEU A 11 -4.86 -20.33 -3.33
C LEU A 11 -5.11 -19.11 -4.24
N PRO A 12 -6.06 -19.18 -5.17
CA PRO A 12 -6.33 -18.05 -6.05
C PRO A 12 -6.76 -16.83 -5.23
N VAL A 13 -6.42 -15.64 -5.73
CA VAL A 13 -6.89 -14.40 -5.11
C VAL A 13 -8.41 -14.41 -4.99
N PRO A 14 -8.99 -14.10 -3.81
CA PRO A 14 -10.42 -14.11 -3.62
C PRO A 14 -11.14 -13.19 -4.63
N ARG A 15 -12.17 -13.71 -5.29
CA ARG A 15 -12.93 -12.97 -6.32
C ARG A 15 -13.42 -11.60 -5.83
N LEU A 16 -13.78 -11.49 -4.55
CA LEU A 16 -14.24 -10.25 -3.96
C LEU A 16 -13.12 -9.19 -3.91
N LEU A 17 -11.90 -9.57 -3.52
CA LEU A 17 -10.74 -8.66 -3.52
C LEU A 17 -10.40 -8.21 -4.95
N ALA A 18 -10.30 -9.16 -5.89
CA ALA A 18 -10.01 -8.86 -7.29
C ALA A 18 -11.06 -7.90 -7.88
N ARG A 19 -12.35 -8.12 -7.61
CA ARG A 19 -13.45 -7.24 -8.06
C ARG A 19 -13.34 -5.82 -7.46
N ARG A 20 -13.03 -5.70 -6.17
CA ARG A 20 -12.89 -4.40 -5.50
C ARG A 20 -11.70 -3.60 -6.05
N VAL A 21 -10.56 -4.27 -6.24
CA VAL A 21 -9.38 -3.64 -6.84
C VAL A 21 -9.64 -3.23 -8.29
N GLY A 22 -10.22 -4.11 -9.10
CA GLY A 22 -10.61 -3.78 -10.47
C GLY A 22 -11.56 -2.58 -10.54
N LYS A 23 -12.59 -2.55 -9.65
CA LYS A 23 -13.49 -1.41 -9.54
C LYS A 23 -12.77 -0.12 -9.14
N ALA A 24 -11.87 -0.15 -8.18
CA ALA A 24 -11.10 1.02 -7.76
C ALA A 24 -10.22 1.55 -8.90
N ILE A 25 -9.54 0.65 -9.63
CA ILE A 25 -8.71 1.01 -10.79
C ILE A 25 -9.57 1.70 -11.87
N GLN A 26 -10.76 1.18 -12.12
CA GLN A 26 -11.68 1.76 -13.12
C GLN A 26 -12.24 3.11 -12.65
N ASP A 27 -12.81 3.20 -11.44
CA ASP A 27 -13.48 4.40 -10.92
C ASP A 27 -12.51 5.59 -10.82
N TYR A 28 -11.26 5.33 -10.42
CA TYR A 28 -10.24 6.37 -10.28
C TYR A 28 -9.25 6.45 -11.45
N ARG A 29 -9.48 5.69 -12.53
CA ARG A 29 -8.59 5.65 -13.71
C ARG A 29 -7.12 5.50 -13.34
N MET A 30 -6.81 4.49 -12.48
CA MET A 30 -5.50 4.36 -11.86
C MET A 30 -4.42 3.82 -12.79
N ILE A 31 -4.78 2.88 -13.69
CA ILE A 31 -3.86 2.23 -14.62
C ILE A 31 -4.45 2.34 -16.04
N TRP A 32 -3.60 2.72 -16.97
CA TRP A 32 -3.92 2.82 -18.39
C TRP A 32 -3.14 1.80 -19.21
N PRO A 33 -3.60 1.45 -20.43
CA PRO A 33 -2.83 0.60 -21.33
C PRO A 33 -1.44 1.19 -21.60
N GLY A 34 -0.41 0.36 -21.49
CA GLY A 34 0.99 0.76 -21.68
C GLY A 34 1.68 1.33 -20.44
N ASP A 35 0.97 1.48 -19.30
CA ASP A 35 1.60 1.94 -18.06
C ASP A 35 2.71 0.99 -17.57
N ARG A 36 3.70 1.58 -16.93
CA ARG A 36 4.73 0.90 -16.17
C ARG A 36 4.48 1.15 -14.68
N VAL A 37 3.95 0.14 -13.99
CA VAL A 37 3.54 0.22 -12.59
C VAL A 37 4.66 -0.29 -11.69
N LEU A 38 5.16 0.55 -10.77
CA LEU A 38 6.06 0.15 -9.70
C LEU A 38 5.25 -0.05 -8.42
N LEU A 39 5.25 -1.27 -7.86
CA LEU A 39 4.63 -1.54 -6.58
C LEU A 39 5.61 -1.26 -5.45
N ALA A 40 5.20 -0.48 -4.47
CA ALA A 40 5.94 -0.33 -3.21
C ALA A 40 5.66 -1.52 -2.29
N LEU A 41 6.61 -2.45 -2.18
CA LEU A 41 6.52 -3.63 -1.34
C LEU A 41 7.19 -3.37 0.01
N SER A 42 6.39 -3.13 1.05
CA SER A 42 6.91 -2.86 2.39
C SER A 42 7.20 -4.11 3.22
N GLY A 43 6.80 -5.29 2.75
CA GLY A 43 6.82 -6.53 3.52
C GLY A 43 5.58 -6.76 4.39
N GLY A 44 4.71 -5.78 4.52
CA GLY A 44 3.43 -5.95 5.22
C GLY A 44 2.38 -6.67 4.37
N LYS A 45 1.42 -7.32 5.06
CA LYS A 45 0.32 -8.10 4.47
C LYS A 45 -0.42 -7.40 3.32
N ASP A 46 -0.60 -6.07 3.41
CA ASP A 46 -1.38 -5.29 2.44
C ASP A 46 -0.61 -5.11 1.13
N SER A 47 0.68 -4.79 1.21
CA SER A 47 1.54 -4.66 0.04
C SER A 47 1.77 -6.00 -0.67
N LEU A 48 1.90 -7.09 0.08
CA LEU A 48 1.99 -8.45 -0.45
C LEU A 48 0.67 -8.88 -1.12
N SER A 49 -0.48 -8.58 -0.49
CA SER A 49 -1.79 -8.84 -1.09
C SER A 49 -1.98 -8.05 -2.39
N LEU A 50 -1.54 -6.78 -2.41
CA LEU A 50 -1.60 -5.95 -3.62
C LEU A 50 -0.69 -6.50 -4.72
N LEU A 51 0.51 -7.01 -4.38
CA LEU A 51 1.41 -7.65 -5.33
C LEU A 51 0.71 -8.84 -6.03
N ALA A 52 0.10 -9.74 -5.27
CA ALA A 52 -0.62 -10.88 -5.82
C ALA A 52 -1.78 -10.45 -6.74
N LEU A 53 -2.56 -9.44 -6.32
CA LEU A 53 -3.68 -8.89 -7.08
C LEU A 53 -3.23 -8.27 -8.41
N LEU A 54 -2.19 -7.43 -8.40
CA LEU A 54 -1.68 -6.79 -9.62
C LEU A 54 -1.01 -7.79 -10.55
N THR A 55 -0.28 -8.80 -10.02
CA THR A 55 0.29 -9.89 -10.81
C THR A 55 -0.80 -10.71 -11.50
N GLN A 56 -1.89 -11.05 -10.78
CA GLN A 56 -3.03 -11.74 -11.39
C GLN A 56 -3.70 -10.88 -12.46
N MET A 57 -3.89 -9.60 -12.21
CA MET A 57 -4.47 -8.68 -13.20
C MET A 57 -3.60 -8.56 -14.44
N GLN A 58 -2.29 -8.44 -14.30
CA GLN A 58 -1.35 -8.38 -15.42
C GLN A 58 -1.46 -9.62 -16.31
N ARG A 59 -1.63 -10.81 -15.71
CA ARG A 59 -1.70 -12.08 -16.45
C ARG A 59 -3.07 -12.34 -17.10
N HIS A 60 -4.17 -11.89 -16.51
CA HIS A 60 -5.52 -12.32 -16.87
C HIS A 60 -6.47 -11.20 -17.29
N SER A 61 -6.10 -9.93 -17.15
CA SER A 61 -6.96 -8.83 -17.60
C SER A 61 -6.63 -8.39 -19.03
N LYS A 62 -7.60 -7.73 -19.67
CA LYS A 62 -7.38 -7.07 -20.98
C LYS A 62 -6.54 -5.79 -20.85
N LEU A 63 -6.26 -5.35 -19.62
CA LEU A 63 -5.48 -4.15 -19.37
C LEU A 63 -3.98 -4.49 -19.46
N SER A 64 -3.33 -4.04 -20.51
CA SER A 64 -1.90 -4.25 -20.72
C SER A 64 -1.09 -3.21 -19.93
N PHE A 65 -0.28 -3.66 -18.98
CA PHE A 65 0.69 -2.84 -18.24
C PHE A 65 1.88 -3.71 -17.80
N SER A 66 3.04 -3.09 -17.55
CA SER A 66 4.17 -3.78 -16.95
C SER A 66 4.21 -3.54 -15.44
N LEU A 67 4.69 -4.53 -14.68
CA LEU A 67 4.78 -4.49 -13.22
C LEU A 67 6.22 -4.72 -12.78
N GLY A 68 6.70 -3.84 -11.90
CA GLY A 68 7.94 -4.01 -11.15
C GLY A 68 7.68 -3.76 -9.67
N VAL A 69 8.64 -4.12 -8.83
CA VAL A 69 8.51 -4.06 -7.38
C VAL A 69 9.70 -3.35 -6.77
N ALA A 70 9.46 -2.38 -5.89
CA ALA A 70 10.49 -1.73 -5.11
C ALA A 70 10.28 -1.94 -3.61
N THR A 71 11.35 -2.30 -2.91
CA THR A 71 11.40 -2.41 -1.45
C THR A 71 12.38 -1.37 -0.91
N VAL A 72 11.91 -0.49 -0.02
CA VAL A 72 12.78 0.46 0.67
C VAL A 72 13.23 -0.14 1.99
N ASP A 73 14.51 -0.42 2.09
CA ASP A 73 15.18 -0.83 3.32
C ASP A 73 15.56 0.43 4.13
N PRO A 74 14.92 0.64 5.28
CA PRO A 74 15.22 1.81 6.12
C PRO A 74 16.53 1.67 6.89
N GLN A 75 17.25 0.56 6.72
CA GLN A 75 18.44 0.17 7.48
C GLN A 75 18.16 0.07 8.99
N SER A 76 16.96 -0.40 9.36
CA SER A 76 16.69 -0.81 10.74
C SER A 76 17.26 -2.20 11.01
N PRO A 77 17.73 -2.50 12.24
CA PRO A 77 18.37 -3.78 12.57
C PRO A 77 17.52 -5.03 12.27
N ASP A 78 16.21 -4.88 12.40
CA ASP A 78 15.26 -6.00 12.27
C ASP A 78 14.66 -6.15 10.86
N PHE A 79 15.02 -5.29 9.91
CA PHE A 79 14.47 -5.35 8.56
C PHE A 79 15.29 -6.26 7.66
N GLN A 80 14.74 -7.42 7.33
CA GLN A 80 15.37 -8.43 6.46
C GLN A 80 14.51 -8.63 5.21
N PRO A 81 14.82 -7.97 4.08
CA PRO A 81 13.99 -8.00 2.87
C PRO A 81 14.27 -9.19 1.94
N GLU A 82 15.26 -10.04 2.23
CA GLU A 82 15.65 -11.15 1.37
C GLU A 82 14.48 -12.08 1.01
N PRO A 83 13.59 -12.49 1.93
CA PRO A 83 12.44 -13.32 1.61
C PRO A 83 11.45 -12.62 0.63
N LEU A 84 11.36 -11.29 0.68
CA LEU A 84 10.55 -10.54 -0.31
C LEU A 84 11.17 -10.61 -1.70
N GLY A 85 12.49 -10.48 -1.79
CA GLY A 85 13.21 -10.57 -3.05
C GLY A 85 13.07 -11.95 -3.69
N GLU A 86 13.15 -13.01 -2.90
CA GLU A 86 12.94 -14.39 -3.37
C GLU A 86 11.50 -14.57 -3.88
N HIS A 87 10.52 -14.09 -3.12
CA HIS A 87 9.11 -14.15 -3.51
C HIS A 87 8.86 -13.39 -4.84
N VAL A 88 9.41 -12.19 -5.02
CA VAL A 88 9.23 -11.37 -6.22
C VAL A 88 9.92 -12.01 -7.44
N ARG A 89 11.14 -12.53 -7.27
CA ARG A 89 11.85 -13.28 -8.32
C ARG A 89 11.09 -14.53 -8.74
N GLY A 90 10.50 -15.26 -7.78
CA GLY A 90 9.64 -16.41 -8.06
C GLY A 90 8.36 -16.07 -8.84
N LEU A 91 7.95 -14.80 -8.87
CA LEU A 91 6.86 -14.30 -9.72
C LEU A 91 7.33 -13.88 -11.13
N GLY A 92 8.64 -13.88 -11.39
CA GLY A 92 9.24 -13.39 -12.63
C GLY A 92 9.22 -11.87 -12.79
N LEU A 93 9.15 -11.12 -11.69
CA LEU A 93 9.06 -9.66 -11.68
C LEU A 93 10.41 -9.00 -11.36
N PRO A 94 10.72 -7.83 -11.96
CA PRO A 94 11.86 -7.01 -11.55
C PRO A 94 11.71 -6.59 -10.08
N TRP A 95 12.79 -6.70 -9.31
CA TRP A 95 12.83 -6.28 -7.91
C TRP A 95 13.97 -5.30 -7.67
N PHE A 96 13.64 -4.12 -7.13
CA PHE A 96 14.56 -3.05 -6.80
C PHE A 96 14.65 -2.91 -5.28
N TRP A 97 15.82 -3.20 -4.73
CA TRP A 97 16.11 -3.05 -3.31
C TRP A 97 16.83 -1.72 -3.06
N GLU A 98 16.09 -0.76 -2.53
CA GLU A 98 16.56 0.59 -2.25
C GLU A 98 16.97 0.71 -0.77
N ARG A 99 18.25 0.88 -0.52
CA ARG A 99 18.80 1.01 0.83
C ARG A 99 19.02 2.48 1.15
N GLN A 100 18.43 2.95 2.26
CA GLN A 100 18.64 4.31 2.73
C GLN A 100 18.54 4.41 4.24
N ASP A 101 19.50 5.09 4.88
CA ASP A 101 19.50 5.32 6.33
C ASP A 101 18.34 6.25 6.75
N ILE A 102 17.11 5.71 6.68
CA ILE A 102 15.92 6.37 7.19
C ILE A 102 15.84 6.21 8.69
N PHE A 103 16.23 5.04 9.20
CA PHE A 103 16.18 4.71 10.62
C PHE A 103 17.09 5.62 11.44
N GLY A 104 18.37 5.74 11.09
CA GLY A 104 19.31 6.61 11.80
C GLY A 104 18.93 8.09 11.74
N ARG A 105 18.44 8.56 10.58
CA ARG A 105 17.91 9.93 10.44
C ARG A 105 16.66 10.16 11.27
N ALA A 106 15.77 9.20 11.33
CA ALA A 106 14.53 9.30 12.08
C ALA A 106 14.76 9.31 13.59
N GLN A 107 15.81 8.62 14.09
CA GLN A 107 16.15 8.64 15.52
C GLN A 107 16.34 10.06 16.07
N LYS A 108 16.86 11.00 15.26
CA LYS A 108 16.99 12.41 15.61
C LYS A 108 15.63 13.12 15.84
N HIS A 109 14.55 12.49 15.41
CA HIS A 109 13.16 12.97 15.56
C HIS A 109 12.35 12.12 16.54
N LEU A 110 12.96 11.16 17.24
CA LEU A 110 12.30 10.34 18.25
C LEU A 110 11.65 11.21 19.33
N GLY A 111 10.40 10.88 19.69
CA GLY A 111 9.63 11.66 20.66
C GLY A 111 8.87 12.86 20.08
N ARG A 112 9.06 13.20 18.80
CA ARG A 112 8.27 14.26 18.14
C ARG A 112 7.03 13.66 17.46
N PRO A 113 5.88 14.36 17.49
CA PRO A 113 4.65 13.90 16.80
C PRO A 113 4.84 13.67 15.30
N SER A 114 5.88 14.26 14.69
CA SER A 114 6.20 14.18 13.26
C SER A 114 7.02 12.94 12.85
N TYR A 115 7.42 12.05 13.77
CA TYR A 115 8.30 10.91 13.47
C TYR A 115 7.79 10.03 12.33
N CYS A 116 6.55 9.53 12.44
CA CYS A 116 5.96 8.66 11.41
C CYS A 116 5.76 9.38 10.07
N SER A 117 5.41 10.66 10.10
CA SER A 117 5.25 11.45 8.88
C SER A 117 6.59 11.74 8.20
N PHE A 118 7.66 11.90 8.96
CA PHE A 118 9.03 12.02 8.45
C PHE A 118 9.47 10.75 7.73
N CYS A 119 9.37 9.58 8.39
CA CYS A 119 9.72 8.29 7.79
C CYS A 119 8.92 8.03 6.50
N ALA A 120 7.61 8.27 6.53
CA ALA A 120 6.75 8.08 5.37
C ALA A 120 7.12 9.01 4.20
N ARG A 121 7.57 10.23 4.48
CA ARG A 121 8.05 11.19 3.47
C ARG A 121 9.35 10.72 2.86
N MET A 122 10.32 10.30 3.69
CA MET A 122 11.61 9.78 3.24
C MET A 122 11.42 8.55 2.33
N ARG A 123 10.64 7.55 2.77
CA ARG A 123 10.34 6.35 1.97
C ARG A 123 9.73 6.70 0.62
N ARG A 124 8.76 7.64 0.59
CA ARG A 124 8.16 8.08 -0.68
C ARG A 124 9.16 8.74 -1.61
N GLY A 125 10.07 9.57 -1.08
CA GLY A 125 11.13 10.19 -1.87
C GLY A 125 12.01 9.16 -2.57
N VAL A 126 12.42 8.10 -1.84
CA VAL A 126 13.19 6.97 -2.39
C VAL A 126 12.42 6.25 -3.49
N LEU A 127 11.13 5.94 -3.25
CA LEU A 127 10.28 5.27 -4.23
C LEU A 127 10.08 6.11 -5.51
N TYR A 128 9.95 7.44 -5.39
CA TYR A 128 9.84 8.33 -6.55
C TYR A 128 11.14 8.34 -7.36
N GLN A 129 12.29 8.37 -6.71
CA GLN A 129 13.59 8.29 -7.39
C GLN A 129 13.79 6.95 -8.10
N CYS A 130 13.45 5.84 -7.43
CA CYS A 130 13.48 4.51 -8.02
C CYS A 130 12.56 4.43 -9.25
N ALA A 131 11.31 4.88 -9.13
CA ALA A 131 10.36 4.88 -10.24
C ALA A 131 10.90 5.64 -11.46
N ARG A 132 11.46 6.83 -11.26
CA ARG A 132 12.03 7.65 -12.34
C ARG A 132 13.24 7.00 -12.98
N ARG A 133 14.18 6.51 -12.16
CA ARG A 133 15.41 5.86 -12.64
C ARG A 133 15.10 4.63 -13.49
N GLU A 134 14.13 3.83 -13.06
CA GLU A 134 13.74 2.60 -13.73
C GLU A 134 12.66 2.80 -14.83
N GLY A 135 12.24 4.04 -15.05
CA GLY A 135 11.29 4.42 -16.12
C GLY A 135 9.85 4.00 -15.83
N TYR A 136 9.44 3.90 -14.55
CA TYR A 136 8.05 3.66 -14.16
C TYR A 136 7.30 5.00 -14.05
N ASN A 137 6.07 5.04 -14.58
CA ASN A 137 5.21 6.23 -14.57
C ASN A 137 4.05 6.15 -13.56
N VAL A 138 3.89 5.00 -12.88
CA VAL A 138 2.86 4.78 -11.87
C VAL A 138 3.48 4.12 -10.64
N LEU A 139 3.24 4.69 -9.45
CA LEU A 139 3.61 4.09 -8.17
C LEU A 139 2.36 3.58 -7.45
N ALA A 140 2.28 2.27 -7.22
CA ALA A 140 1.18 1.63 -6.50
C ALA A 140 1.53 1.44 -5.02
N LEU A 141 0.63 1.88 -4.14
CA LEU A 141 0.77 1.81 -2.69
C LEU A 141 -0.35 0.96 -2.08
N GLY A 142 -0.03 0.19 -1.04
CA GLY A 142 -0.92 -0.78 -0.41
C GLY A 142 -1.89 -0.24 0.65
N GLN A 143 -2.21 1.07 0.67
CA GLN A 143 -3.19 1.59 1.63
C GLN A 143 -4.61 1.14 1.27
N HIS A 144 -5.34 0.68 2.28
CA HIS A 144 -6.71 0.15 2.19
C HIS A 144 -7.74 1.10 2.82
N LEU A 145 -9.03 0.77 2.72
CA LEU A 145 -10.14 1.62 3.19
C LEU A 145 -10.02 2.03 4.65
N ASP A 146 -9.53 1.13 5.51
CA ASP A 146 -9.36 1.42 6.93
C ASP A 146 -8.31 2.53 7.14
N ASP A 147 -7.19 2.53 6.38
CA ASP A 147 -6.19 3.62 6.41
C ASP A 147 -6.77 4.97 5.99
N PHE A 148 -7.67 4.96 5.00
CA PHE A 148 -8.36 6.19 4.56
C PHE A 148 -9.27 6.72 5.66
N ALA A 149 -10.01 5.85 6.33
CA ALA A 149 -10.88 6.22 7.45
C ALA A 149 -10.07 6.75 8.63
N GLU A 150 -9.01 6.06 9.04
CA GLU A 150 -8.09 6.52 10.10
C GLU A 150 -7.53 7.91 9.76
N SER A 151 -7.05 8.10 8.53
CA SER A 151 -6.53 9.40 8.07
C SER A 151 -7.58 10.49 8.07
N PHE A 152 -8.83 10.18 7.71
CA PHE A 152 -9.95 11.11 7.72
C PHE A 152 -10.26 11.58 9.15
N PHE A 153 -10.40 10.66 10.09
CA PHE A 153 -10.68 11.00 11.49
C PHE A 153 -9.52 11.75 12.15
N MET A 154 -8.27 11.35 11.85
CA MET A 154 -7.09 12.10 12.31
C MET A 154 -7.10 13.54 11.79
N SER A 155 -7.44 13.75 10.52
CA SER A 155 -7.51 15.10 9.95
C SER A 155 -8.63 15.93 10.57
N MET A 156 -9.80 15.33 10.76
CA MET A 156 -10.95 15.99 11.38
C MET A 156 -10.68 16.37 12.85
N PHE A 157 -10.13 15.47 13.65
CA PHE A 157 -9.97 15.69 15.09
C PHE A 157 -8.76 16.57 15.44
N TYR A 158 -7.66 16.45 14.69
CA TYR A 158 -6.42 17.15 15.04
C TYR A 158 -6.10 18.37 14.17
N ASN A 159 -6.69 18.45 12.95
CA ASN A 159 -6.45 19.58 12.06
C ASN A 159 -7.72 20.41 11.78
N GLY A 160 -8.91 19.94 12.20
CA GLY A 160 -10.18 20.62 11.86
C GLY A 160 -10.54 20.56 10.37
N GLU A 161 -9.95 19.63 9.61
CA GLU A 161 -10.12 19.53 8.17
C GLU A 161 -10.84 18.25 7.76
N LEU A 162 -11.82 18.36 6.87
CA LEU A 162 -12.44 17.21 6.19
C LEU A 162 -11.55 16.75 5.04
N ARG A 163 -10.53 15.97 5.38
CA ARG A 163 -9.49 15.54 4.45
C ARG A 163 -9.08 14.09 4.68
N THR A 164 -8.83 13.36 3.59
CA THR A 164 -8.23 12.02 3.63
C THR A 164 -7.18 11.87 2.53
N MET A 165 -6.61 10.68 2.39
CA MET A 165 -5.68 10.38 1.30
C MET A 165 -6.39 10.44 -0.06
N LYS A 166 -5.64 10.75 -1.11
CA LYS A 166 -6.14 10.64 -2.49
C LYS A 166 -5.97 9.20 -2.98
N ALA A 167 -6.99 8.66 -3.63
CA ALA A 167 -6.93 7.33 -4.25
C ALA A 167 -5.99 7.32 -5.47
N HIS A 168 -5.95 8.42 -6.21
CA HIS A 168 -5.10 8.65 -7.36
C HIS A 168 -4.69 10.13 -7.41
N TYR A 169 -3.39 10.42 -7.63
CA TYR A 169 -2.90 11.78 -7.83
C TYR A 169 -1.59 11.78 -8.62
N ARG A 170 -1.28 12.90 -9.28
CA ARG A 170 0.05 13.16 -9.84
C ARG A 170 0.95 13.81 -8.80
N VAL A 171 2.22 13.45 -8.79
CA VAL A 171 3.23 14.18 -8.02
C VAL A 171 3.37 15.62 -8.59
N ARG A 172 3.98 16.51 -7.80
CA ARG A 172 4.06 17.93 -8.16
C ARG A 172 4.77 18.17 -9.51
N GLU A 173 5.76 17.35 -9.82
CA GLU A 173 6.53 17.38 -11.06
C GLU A 173 5.71 16.89 -12.29
N GLY A 174 4.56 16.25 -12.07
CA GLY A 174 3.64 15.82 -13.12
C GLY A 174 4.02 14.53 -13.86
N ASP A 175 5.20 13.99 -13.62
CA ASP A 175 5.79 12.86 -14.33
C ASP A 175 5.37 11.49 -13.78
N LEU A 176 4.97 11.42 -12.51
CA LEU A 176 4.64 10.18 -11.82
C LEU A 176 3.23 10.26 -11.22
N ARG A 177 2.46 9.20 -11.39
CA ARG A 177 1.15 9.02 -10.75
C ARG A 177 1.26 8.09 -9.56
N VAL A 178 0.57 8.42 -8.47
CA VAL A 178 0.48 7.57 -7.27
C VAL A 178 -0.93 7.04 -7.15
N ILE A 179 -1.06 5.73 -7.02
CA ILE A 179 -2.34 5.02 -6.95
C ILE A 179 -2.45 4.16 -5.69
N ARG A 180 -3.68 3.96 -5.22
CA ARG A 180 -4.00 3.11 -4.06
C ARG A 180 -5.13 2.14 -4.40
N PRO A 181 -4.81 1.03 -5.10
CA PRO A 181 -5.85 0.12 -5.62
C PRO A 181 -6.68 -0.58 -4.54
N LEU A 182 -6.17 -0.67 -3.29
CA LEU A 182 -6.89 -1.28 -2.16
C LEU A 182 -7.90 -0.34 -1.49
N VAL A 183 -8.17 0.85 -2.03
CA VAL A 183 -9.08 1.87 -1.43
C VAL A 183 -10.49 1.35 -1.12
N TYR A 184 -10.97 0.31 -1.80
CA TYR A 184 -12.26 -0.35 -1.52
C TYR A 184 -12.13 -1.64 -0.71
N CYS A 185 -10.93 -2.05 -0.37
CA CYS A 185 -10.66 -3.25 0.41
C CYS A 185 -10.53 -2.92 1.89
N ARG A 186 -10.98 -3.84 2.75
CA ARG A 186 -10.83 -3.74 4.20
C ARG A 186 -9.55 -4.45 4.66
N GLU A 187 -8.93 -3.95 5.71
CA GLU A 187 -7.74 -4.57 6.32
C GLU A 187 -7.96 -6.06 6.63
N ARG A 188 -9.12 -6.42 7.18
CA ARG A 188 -9.45 -7.81 7.50
C ARG A 188 -9.42 -8.75 6.28
N GLN A 189 -9.66 -8.23 5.08
CA GLN A 189 -9.67 -9.02 3.86
C GLN A 189 -8.24 -9.29 3.34
N THR A 190 -7.38 -8.27 3.37
CA THR A 190 -5.97 -8.44 3.02
C THR A 190 -5.25 -9.30 4.04
N ARG A 191 -5.58 -9.15 5.33
CA ARG A 191 -5.05 -9.98 6.41
C ARG A 191 -5.42 -11.46 6.19
N ALA A 192 -6.72 -11.77 6.06
CA ALA A 192 -7.17 -13.14 5.85
C ALA A 192 -6.55 -13.78 4.60
N TYR A 193 -6.37 -13.00 3.53
CA TYR A 193 -5.71 -13.48 2.32
C TYR A 193 -4.23 -13.75 2.56
N ALA A 194 -3.49 -12.82 3.15
CA ALA A 194 -2.05 -12.95 3.36
C ALA A 194 -1.70 -14.11 4.30
N GLU A 195 -2.46 -14.26 5.38
CA GLU A 195 -2.32 -15.38 6.33
C GLU A 195 -2.65 -16.72 5.68
N GLY A 196 -3.75 -16.80 4.92
CA GLY A 196 -4.16 -18.02 4.23
C GLY A 196 -3.21 -18.46 3.11
N GLN A 197 -2.38 -17.54 2.59
CA GLN A 197 -1.37 -17.84 1.55
C GLN A 197 0.02 -18.13 2.11
N GLY A 198 0.26 -17.95 3.40
CA GLY A 198 1.61 -18.04 3.95
C GLY A 198 2.59 -17.06 3.30
N LEU A 199 2.12 -15.84 2.96
CA LEU A 199 2.99 -14.84 2.33
C LEU A 199 4.14 -14.45 3.27
N PRO A 200 5.33 -14.11 2.74
CA PRO A 200 6.51 -13.77 3.54
C PRO A 200 6.36 -12.38 4.19
N ILE A 201 5.49 -12.30 5.20
CA ILE A 201 5.25 -11.06 5.92
C ILE A 201 6.46 -10.74 6.79
N ILE A 202 7.03 -9.55 6.59
CA ILE A 202 8.08 -9.02 7.46
C ILE A 202 7.43 -8.17 8.54
N ILE A 203 7.70 -8.52 9.80
CA ILE A 203 7.27 -7.72 10.95
C ILE A 203 8.31 -6.60 11.12
N GLU A 204 7.93 -5.39 10.74
CA GLU A 204 8.77 -4.21 10.93
C GLU A 204 8.61 -3.73 12.38
N ASN A 205 9.61 -3.98 13.22
CA ASN A 205 9.67 -3.52 14.59
C ASN A 205 10.14 -2.06 14.64
N CYS A 206 9.23 -1.11 14.35
CA CYS A 206 9.57 0.30 14.48
C CYS A 206 9.55 0.71 15.95
N PRO A 207 10.68 1.17 16.55
CA PRO A 207 10.75 1.53 17.96
C PRO A 207 9.77 2.62 18.39
N ALA A 208 9.35 3.47 17.46
CA ALA A 208 8.37 4.51 17.75
C ALA A 208 6.94 3.97 17.93
N CYS A 209 6.61 2.86 17.27
CA CYS A 209 5.30 2.24 17.38
C CYS A 209 5.12 1.47 18.71
N PHE A 210 6.23 1.07 19.36
CA PHE A 210 6.19 0.27 20.60
C PHE A 210 6.18 1.12 21.87
N ARG A 211 6.58 2.40 21.80
CA ARG A 211 6.72 3.22 23.02
C ARG A 211 5.41 3.81 23.53
N HIS A 212 4.45 4.10 22.64
CA HIS A 212 3.12 4.62 23.00
C HIS A 212 2.11 4.27 21.90
N PRO A 213 0.82 4.05 22.24
CA PRO A 213 -0.20 3.92 21.22
C PRO A 213 -0.22 5.20 20.37
N THR A 214 -0.03 5.02 19.05
CA THR A 214 -0.05 6.15 18.11
C THR A 214 -1.48 6.68 17.97
N GLU A 215 -1.64 7.95 17.57
CA GLU A 215 -2.96 8.50 17.28
C GLU A 215 -3.70 7.71 16.21
N ARG A 216 -2.97 7.12 15.26
CA ARG A 216 -3.54 6.19 14.27
C ARG A 216 -4.12 4.95 14.95
N GLN A 217 -3.43 4.36 15.92
CA GLN A 217 -3.92 3.21 16.66
C GLN A 217 -5.19 3.55 17.45
N ARG A 218 -5.27 4.72 18.08
CA ARG A 218 -6.48 5.20 18.77
C ARG A 218 -7.66 5.34 17.78
N MET A 219 -7.43 5.88 16.58
CA MET A 219 -8.48 5.97 15.56
C MET A 219 -8.94 4.59 15.09
N LYS A 220 -8.01 3.65 14.92
CA LYS A 220 -8.34 2.27 14.58
C LYS A 220 -9.24 1.61 15.63
N GLU A 221 -8.91 1.77 16.90
CA GLU A 221 -9.71 1.25 18.02
C GLU A 221 -11.10 1.90 18.10
N LEU A 222 -11.17 3.22 17.94
CA LEU A 222 -12.44 3.96 17.87
C LEU A 222 -13.33 3.43 16.74
N LEU A 223 -12.77 3.29 15.54
CA LEU A 223 -13.49 2.79 14.36
C LEU A 223 -13.95 1.34 14.55
N ALA A 224 -13.14 0.49 15.17
CA ALA A 224 -13.52 -0.89 15.50
C ALA A 224 -14.70 -0.95 16.49
N GLN A 225 -14.69 -0.10 17.51
CA GLN A 225 -15.81 0.02 18.46
C GLN A 225 -17.10 0.49 17.78
N GLN A 226 -17.02 1.44 16.87
CA GLN A 226 -18.18 1.93 16.14
C GLN A 226 -18.68 0.90 15.11
N GLU A 227 -17.81 0.18 14.42
CA GLU A 227 -18.19 -0.89 13.49
C GLU A 227 -18.90 -2.03 14.22
N ALA A 228 -18.52 -2.34 15.45
CA ALA A 228 -19.21 -3.34 16.26
C ALA A 228 -20.67 -2.95 16.57
N ARG A 229 -20.99 -1.65 16.62
CA ARG A 229 -22.34 -1.12 16.84
C ARG A 229 -23.15 -1.01 15.52
N ASP A 230 -22.50 -0.59 14.43
CA ASP A 230 -23.11 -0.52 13.10
C ASP A 230 -22.18 -1.16 12.06
N PRO A 231 -22.46 -2.39 11.62
CA PRO A 231 -21.67 -3.08 10.59
C PRO A 231 -21.64 -2.35 9.23
N ARG A 232 -22.50 -1.35 9.00
CA ARG A 232 -22.53 -0.55 7.77
C ARG A 232 -21.54 0.62 7.82
N LEU A 233 -20.90 0.88 8.96
CA LEU A 233 -20.02 2.03 9.19
C LEU A 233 -19.07 2.29 8.01
N PHE A 234 -18.29 1.31 7.62
CA PHE A 234 -17.29 1.49 6.57
C PHE A 234 -17.89 1.70 5.17
N LYS A 235 -19.12 1.25 4.92
CA LYS A 235 -19.86 1.60 3.70
C LYS A 235 -20.25 3.07 3.72
N GLN A 236 -20.71 3.57 4.85
CA GLN A 236 -21.09 4.98 5.03
C GLN A 236 -19.85 5.89 4.97
N LEU A 237 -18.74 5.50 5.63
CA LEU A 237 -17.48 6.24 5.58
C LEU A 237 -16.92 6.30 4.15
N LEU A 238 -16.94 5.18 3.42
CA LEU A 238 -16.52 5.18 2.02
C LEU A 238 -17.32 6.20 1.21
N HIS A 239 -18.64 6.20 1.35
CA HIS A 239 -19.52 7.16 0.64
C HIS A 239 -19.18 8.61 1.01
N ALA A 240 -19.02 8.91 2.30
CA ALA A 240 -18.68 10.25 2.77
C ALA A 240 -17.29 10.72 2.30
N MET A 241 -16.32 9.81 2.21
CA MET A 241 -14.94 10.13 1.81
C MET A 241 -14.75 10.18 0.28
N GLN A 242 -15.63 9.56 -0.52
CA GLN A 242 -15.46 9.50 -1.99
C GLN A 242 -15.14 10.83 -2.65
N PRO A 243 -15.86 11.96 -2.37
CA PRO A 243 -15.54 13.26 -2.96
C PRO A 243 -14.15 13.77 -2.57
N LEU A 244 -13.68 13.40 -1.37
CA LEU A 244 -12.37 13.81 -0.85
C LEU A 244 -11.21 12.99 -1.44
N MET A 245 -11.47 11.75 -1.86
CA MET A 245 -10.48 10.84 -2.45
C MET A 245 -10.17 11.17 -3.91
N ALA A 246 -11.15 11.68 -4.62
CA ALA A 246 -10.99 12.09 -6.00
C ALA A 246 -10.10 13.34 -6.07
N ARG A 247 -9.14 13.33 -7.00
CA ARG A 247 -8.52 14.54 -7.53
C ARG A 247 -8.76 14.50 -9.02
N GLU A 248 -9.12 15.62 -9.61
CA GLU A 248 -9.07 15.75 -11.05
C GLU A 248 -7.63 15.49 -11.50
N VAL A 249 -7.42 14.37 -12.16
CA VAL A 249 -6.20 14.12 -12.91
C VAL A 249 -6.57 14.52 -14.32
N PRO A 250 -6.09 15.68 -14.82
CA PRO A 250 -6.28 16.04 -16.20
C PRO A 250 -5.81 14.90 -17.09
N ALA A 251 -6.57 14.62 -18.12
CA ALA A 251 -6.26 13.58 -19.11
C ALA A 251 -4.92 13.83 -19.77
#